data_771e94fb7825ebcfdac24f60e7d6fff9
#
_entry.id   771e94fb7825ebcfdac24f60e7d6fff9
#
_cell.length_a   1.000
_cell.length_b   1.000
_cell.length_c   1.000
_cell.angle_alpha   90.00
_cell.angle_beta   90.00
_cell.angle_gamma   90.00
#
_symmetry.space_group_name_H-M   'P 1'
#
loop_
_entity.id
_entity.type
_entity.pdbx_description
1 polymer ?
#
loop_
_entity_poly.entity_id
_entity_poly.type
_entity_poly.pdbx_seq_one_letter_code
_entity_poly.pdbx_strand_id
1 'polypeptide(L)'
;FKRRSDKLRTQLLEFNPDLVVVDHVPTGLNGELIPLLADLKQRGTELAIGLRDIIDESQRVQSDWGNEGSKILVESLYDHIWVYGNQTIFDLGKLYNLSQVTQNRIEYLGYLRRIKSSAFNEEHLMRLKHRFSIAKKIVCVTGGGEDGLPVGETFLQTLKENPNKYYGTLITGPHLSRQNARDLAEK
;
A
#
# COMPACT_ATOMS: atom_id res chain seq x y z
N PHE A 1 -6.67 7.42 20.87
CA PHE A 1 -7.58 7.61 19.72
C PHE A 1 -8.01 9.07 19.65
N LYS A 2 -8.86 9.53 20.57
CA LYS A 2 -9.40 10.90 20.65
C LYS A 2 -8.31 11.98 20.46
N ARG A 3 -7.17 11.85 21.14
CA ARG A 3 -6.04 12.80 21.03
C ARG A 3 -5.44 12.92 19.62
N ARG A 4 -5.43 11.83 18.83
CA ARG A 4 -4.94 11.85 17.43
C ARG A 4 -5.95 12.54 16.53
N SER A 5 -7.23 12.20 16.65
CA SER A 5 -8.32 12.84 15.91
C SER A 5 -8.38 14.34 16.17
N ASP A 6 -8.34 14.76 17.45
CA ASP A 6 -8.37 16.17 17.86
C ASP A 6 -7.16 16.94 17.29
N LYS A 7 -5.96 16.36 17.34
CA LYS A 7 -4.75 16.98 16.79
C LYS A 7 -4.82 17.15 15.28
N LEU A 8 -5.24 16.11 14.55
CA LEU A 8 -5.41 16.17 13.10
C LEU A 8 -6.45 17.24 12.73
N ARG A 9 -7.57 17.25 13.45
CA ARG A 9 -8.64 18.21 13.22
C ARG A 9 -8.15 19.64 13.40
N THR A 10 -7.50 19.95 14.53
CA THR A 10 -6.95 21.29 14.78
C THR A 10 -6.00 21.73 13.67
N GLN A 11 -5.02 20.90 13.34
CA GLN A 11 -3.99 21.23 12.35
C GLN A 11 -4.57 21.43 10.94
N LEU A 12 -5.48 20.56 10.50
CA LEU A 12 -6.05 20.66 9.16
C LEU A 12 -7.06 21.79 9.04
N LEU A 13 -7.83 22.08 10.10
CA LEU A 13 -8.75 23.22 10.08
C LEU A 13 -8.02 24.57 10.14
N GLU A 14 -6.85 24.64 10.79
CA GLU A 14 -5.97 25.82 10.77
C GLU A 14 -5.26 25.96 9.42
N PHE A 15 -4.81 24.87 8.81
CA PHE A 15 -4.16 24.87 7.50
C PHE A 15 -5.12 25.27 6.38
N ASN A 16 -6.41 24.96 6.54
CA ASN A 16 -7.50 25.25 5.61
C ASN A 16 -7.18 24.83 4.15
N PRO A 17 -6.98 23.53 3.89
CA PRO A 17 -6.57 23.05 2.57
C PRO A 17 -7.68 23.20 1.55
N ASP A 18 -7.32 23.44 0.29
CA ASP A 18 -8.25 23.39 -0.84
C ASP A 18 -8.57 21.94 -1.24
N LEU A 19 -7.61 21.03 -1.08
CA LEU A 19 -7.74 19.61 -1.38
C LEU A 19 -7.12 18.76 -0.26
N VAL A 20 -7.83 17.70 0.15
CA VAL A 20 -7.30 16.65 1.02
C VAL A 20 -7.32 15.33 0.30
N VAL A 21 -6.17 14.66 0.24
CA VAL A 21 -6.03 13.31 -0.31
C VAL A 21 -5.89 12.32 0.84
N VAL A 22 -6.81 11.37 0.92
CA VAL A 22 -6.78 10.27 1.89
C VAL A 22 -6.26 9.01 1.20
N ASP A 23 -5.24 8.39 1.77
CA ASP A 23 -4.66 7.16 1.19
C ASP A 23 -5.35 5.92 1.75
N HIS A 24 -5.92 5.14 0.88
CA HIS A 24 -6.40 3.76 1.03
C HIS A 24 -7.57 3.52 2.00
N VAL A 25 -7.58 4.09 3.21
CA VAL A 25 -8.63 3.81 4.23
C VAL A 25 -9.55 5.02 4.36
N PRO A 26 -10.79 4.96 3.81
CA PRO A 26 -11.68 6.12 3.70
C PRO A 26 -12.03 6.78 5.03
N THR A 27 -12.07 6.00 6.10
CA THR A 27 -12.44 6.45 7.45
C THR A 27 -11.24 6.83 8.31
N GLY A 28 -10.02 6.55 7.82
CA GLY A 28 -8.83 6.46 8.67
C GLY A 28 -8.76 5.13 9.43
N LEU A 29 -7.73 4.93 10.26
CA LEU A 29 -7.45 3.63 10.89
C LEU A 29 -8.59 3.10 11.79
N ASN A 30 -9.41 3.96 12.34
CA ASN A 30 -10.55 3.58 13.20
C ASN A 30 -11.65 4.65 13.16
N GLY A 31 -11.92 5.20 12.00
CA GLY A 31 -12.94 6.22 11.81
C GLY A 31 -12.56 7.63 12.29
N GLU A 32 -11.28 7.85 12.66
CA GLU A 32 -10.85 9.14 13.21
C GLU A 32 -10.92 10.29 12.20
N LEU A 33 -10.98 10.00 10.92
CA LEU A 33 -11.07 11.04 9.88
C LEU A 33 -12.51 11.51 9.63
N ILE A 34 -13.53 10.72 9.95
CA ILE A 34 -14.93 11.00 9.58
C ILE A 34 -15.39 12.41 10.01
N PRO A 35 -15.26 12.82 11.29
CA PRO A 35 -15.68 14.14 11.71
C PRO A 35 -14.92 15.28 11.02
N LEU A 36 -13.60 15.06 10.82
CA LEU A 36 -12.73 16.01 10.17
C LEU A 36 -13.09 16.22 8.70
N LEU A 37 -13.29 15.12 7.95
CA LEU A 37 -13.66 15.19 6.54
C LEU A 37 -14.99 15.90 6.32
N ALA A 38 -15.97 15.66 7.22
CA ALA A 38 -17.25 16.36 7.18
C ALA A 38 -17.08 17.88 7.39
N ASP A 39 -16.27 18.29 8.38
CA ASP A 39 -15.98 19.70 8.63
C ASP A 39 -15.27 20.38 7.44
N LEU A 40 -14.28 19.70 6.85
CA LEU A 40 -13.54 20.22 5.70
C LEU A 40 -14.44 20.36 4.48
N LYS A 41 -15.32 19.38 4.25
CA LYS A 41 -16.31 19.44 3.17
C LYS A 41 -17.25 20.64 3.31
N GLN A 42 -17.73 20.92 4.53
CA GLN A 42 -18.57 22.11 4.80
C GLN A 42 -17.84 23.43 4.54
N ARG A 43 -16.51 23.44 4.59
CA ARG A 43 -15.68 24.61 4.29
C ARG A 43 -15.35 24.76 2.81
N GLY A 44 -15.79 23.81 1.97
CA GLY A 44 -15.53 23.82 0.53
C GLY A 44 -14.23 23.11 0.11
N THR A 45 -13.56 22.41 1.04
CA THR A 45 -12.40 21.55 0.71
C THR A 45 -12.83 20.41 -0.19
N GLU A 46 -12.13 20.20 -1.29
CA GLU A 46 -12.28 19.00 -2.12
C GLU A 46 -11.63 17.79 -1.44
N LEU A 47 -12.30 16.64 -1.53
CA LEU A 47 -11.85 15.41 -0.92
C LEU A 47 -11.57 14.35 -1.98
N ALA A 48 -10.34 13.87 -2.02
CA ALA A 48 -9.93 12.76 -2.89
C ALA A 48 -9.55 11.54 -2.05
N ILE A 49 -9.93 10.35 -2.51
CA ILE A 49 -9.43 9.10 -1.97
C ILE A 49 -8.52 8.42 -3.00
N GLY A 50 -7.32 8.03 -2.56
CA GLY A 50 -6.39 7.25 -3.34
C GLY A 50 -6.51 5.76 -3.02
N LEU A 51 -6.89 4.94 -3.99
CA LEU A 51 -7.10 3.50 -3.83
C LEU A 51 -6.07 2.72 -4.66
N ARG A 52 -5.65 1.58 -4.14
CA ARG A 52 -4.96 0.57 -4.97
C ARG A 52 -5.97 -0.08 -5.90
N ASP A 53 -5.52 -0.57 -7.04
CA ASP A 53 -6.37 -1.32 -7.98
C ASP A 53 -6.91 -2.61 -7.33
N ILE A 54 -6.08 -3.33 -6.59
CA ILE A 54 -6.49 -4.48 -5.78
C ILE A 54 -6.37 -4.09 -4.30
N ILE A 55 -7.50 -3.93 -3.65
CA ILE A 55 -7.57 -3.58 -2.22
C ILE A 55 -7.42 -4.87 -1.39
N ASP A 56 -8.29 -5.86 -1.64
CA ASP A 56 -8.31 -7.19 -1.02
C ASP A 56 -9.26 -8.10 -1.85
N GLU A 57 -9.52 -9.32 -1.40
CA GLU A 57 -10.57 -10.16 -1.98
C GLU A 57 -11.92 -9.43 -2.01
N SER A 58 -12.67 -9.58 -3.12
CA SER A 58 -13.90 -8.82 -3.34
C SER A 58 -14.93 -9.02 -2.23
N GLN A 59 -15.07 -10.23 -1.72
CA GLN A 59 -16.01 -10.52 -0.62
C GLN A 59 -15.59 -9.81 0.67
N ARG A 60 -14.30 -9.78 0.97
CA ARG A 60 -13.75 -9.11 2.14
C ARG A 60 -13.94 -7.60 2.05
N VAL A 61 -13.60 -6.99 0.91
CA VAL A 61 -13.80 -5.55 0.72
C VAL A 61 -15.28 -5.17 0.81
N GLN A 62 -16.18 -5.96 0.24
CA GLN A 62 -17.62 -5.71 0.35
C GLN A 62 -18.11 -5.83 1.80
N SER A 63 -17.60 -6.79 2.56
CA SER A 63 -17.92 -6.96 3.98
C SER A 63 -17.38 -5.80 4.81
N ASP A 64 -16.09 -5.48 4.69
CA ASP A 64 -15.41 -4.46 5.49
C ASP A 64 -15.96 -3.07 5.17
N TRP A 65 -16.11 -2.75 3.90
CA TRP A 65 -16.67 -1.46 3.49
C TRP A 65 -18.14 -1.31 3.84
N GLY A 66 -18.92 -2.40 3.80
CA GLY A 66 -20.32 -2.42 4.20
C GLY A 66 -20.48 -2.22 5.71
N ASN A 67 -19.73 -2.97 6.50
CA ASN A 67 -19.79 -2.93 7.96
C ASN A 67 -19.25 -1.62 8.54
N GLU A 68 -18.23 -1.06 7.97
CA GLU A 68 -17.58 0.16 8.45
C GLU A 68 -18.21 1.46 7.91
N GLY A 69 -19.21 1.36 7.05
CA GLY A 69 -19.77 2.55 6.37
C GLY A 69 -18.84 3.19 5.36
N SER A 70 -17.69 2.57 5.08
CA SER A 70 -16.66 3.10 4.16
C SER A 70 -17.21 3.30 2.75
N LYS A 71 -18.05 2.40 2.24
CA LYS A 71 -18.70 2.52 0.95
C LYS A 71 -19.58 3.77 0.88
N ILE A 72 -20.40 4.00 1.91
CA ILE A 72 -21.27 5.17 1.99
C ILE A 72 -20.43 6.45 1.99
N LEU A 73 -19.33 6.47 2.73
CA LEU A 73 -18.44 7.63 2.77
C LEU A 73 -17.78 7.91 1.42
N VAL A 74 -17.28 6.86 0.74
CA VAL A 74 -16.69 7.01 -0.59
C VAL A 74 -17.73 7.51 -1.59
N GLU A 75 -18.95 7.01 -1.50
CA GLU A 75 -20.03 7.41 -2.40
C GLU A 75 -20.58 8.81 -2.13
N SER A 76 -20.62 9.27 -0.87
CA SER A 76 -21.27 10.52 -0.48
C SER A 76 -20.33 11.68 -0.16
N LEU A 77 -19.14 11.40 0.33
CA LEU A 77 -18.26 12.44 0.88
C LEU A 77 -17.11 12.81 -0.07
N TYR A 78 -16.50 11.82 -0.73
CA TYR A 78 -15.37 12.07 -1.60
C TYR A 78 -15.79 12.59 -2.98
N ASP A 79 -15.13 13.64 -3.45
CA ASP A 79 -15.36 14.23 -4.77
C ASP A 79 -14.65 13.41 -5.85
N HIS A 80 -13.43 12.96 -5.55
CA HIS A 80 -12.55 12.24 -6.46
C HIS A 80 -12.21 10.85 -5.91
N ILE A 81 -12.20 9.86 -6.80
CA ILE A 81 -11.77 8.49 -6.48
C ILE A 81 -10.62 8.16 -7.43
N TRP A 82 -9.41 8.30 -6.94
CA TRP A 82 -8.20 8.04 -7.70
C TRP A 82 -7.75 6.60 -7.51
N VAL A 83 -7.56 5.87 -8.61
CA VAL A 83 -7.09 4.49 -8.56
C VAL A 83 -5.67 4.41 -9.11
N TYR A 84 -4.74 3.94 -8.28
CA TYR A 84 -3.35 3.70 -8.65
C TYR A 84 -3.22 2.38 -9.41
N GLY A 85 -3.74 2.34 -10.62
CA GLY A 85 -3.82 1.16 -11.44
C GLY A 85 -4.30 1.47 -12.86
N ASN A 86 -4.62 0.42 -13.60
CA ASN A 86 -5.11 0.51 -14.96
C ASN A 86 -6.44 -0.25 -15.10
N GLN A 87 -7.49 0.45 -15.54
CA GLN A 87 -8.82 -0.12 -15.67
C GLN A 87 -8.89 -1.35 -16.58
N THR A 88 -8.04 -1.41 -17.62
CA THR A 88 -8.00 -2.57 -18.53
C THR A 88 -7.43 -3.83 -17.87
N ILE A 89 -6.65 -3.67 -16.81
CA ILE A 89 -6.08 -4.78 -16.02
C ILE A 89 -7.06 -5.15 -14.90
N PHE A 90 -7.59 -4.16 -14.20
CA PHE A 90 -8.45 -4.36 -13.05
C PHE A 90 -9.50 -3.25 -12.95
N ASP A 91 -10.77 -3.58 -13.20
CA ASP A 91 -11.88 -2.65 -13.09
C ASP A 91 -12.42 -2.66 -11.64
N LEU A 92 -11.87 -1.79 -10.79
CA LEU A 92 -12.21 -1.67 -9.38
C LEU A 92 -13.70 -1.42 -9.17
N GLY A 93 -14.29 -0.55 -9.96
CA GLY A 93 -15.70 -0.17 -9.84
C GLY A 93 -16.65 -1.36 -10.03
N LYS A 94 -16.37 -2.21 -11.00
CA LYS A 94 -17.16 -3.43 -11.27
C LYS A 94 -16.89 -4.49 -10.20
N LEU A 95 -15.61 -4.73 -9.88
CA LEU A 95 -15.24 -5.81 -8.97
C LEU A 95 -15.79 -5.61 -7.55
N TYR A 96 -15.79 -4.38 -7.07
CA TYR A 96 -16.32 -4.07 -5.74
C TYR A 96 -17.77 -3.61 -5.76
N ASN A 97 -18.46 -3.77 -6.89
CA ASN A 97 -19.88 -3.49 -7.05
C ASN A 97 -20.28 -2.09 -6.56
N LEU A 98 -19.49 -1.08 -7.00
CA LEU A 98 -19.79 0.31 -6.72
C LEU A 98 -20.96 0.80 -7.57
N SER A 99 -21.69 1.81 -7.08
CA SER A 99 -22.79 2.41 -7.85
C SER A 99 -22.27 3.03 -9.16
N GLN A 100 -23.13 3.10 -10.18
CA GLN A 100 -22.75 3.71 -11.47
C GLN A 100 -22.30 5.16 -11.30
N VAL A 101 -22.94 5.90 -10.40
CA VAL A 101 -22.55 7.28 -10.08
C VAL A 101 -21.14 7.33 -9.54
N THR A 102 -20.79 6.40 -8.68
CA THR A 102 -19.45 6.29 -8.11
C THR A 102 -18.42 5.85 -9.15
N GLN A 103 -18.76 4.87 -9.97
CA GLN A 103 -17.88 4.42 -11.08
C GLN A 103 -17.53 5.55 -12.02
N ASN A 104 -18.46 6.45 -12.32
CA ASN A 104 -18.23 7.61 -13.20
C ASN A 104 -17.26 8.66 -12.61
N ARG A 105 -16.99 8.59 -11.29
CA ARG A 105 -16.03 9.46 -10.58
C ARG A 105 -14.65 8.82 -10.42
N ILE A 106 -14.49 7.57 -10.84
CA ILE A 106 -13.20 6.89 -10.75
C ILE A 106 -12.26 7.38 -11.84
N GLU A 107 -11.10 7.84 -11.44
CA GLU A 107 -9.99 8.22 -12.30
C GLU A 107 -8.83 7.24 -12.10
N TYR A 108 -8.44 6.53 -13.17
CA TYR A 108 -7.29 5.63 -13.14
C TYR A 108 -6.03 6.39 -13.48
N LEU A 109 -5.15 6.58 -12.51
CA LEU A 109 -3.93 7.38 -12.63
C LEU A 109 -2.71 6.58 -13.15
N GLY A 110 -2.90 5.28 -13.43
CA GLY A 110 -1.80 4.37 -13.73
C GLY A 110 -1.00 3.98 -12.48
N TYR A 111 0.05 3.18 -12.68
CA TYR A 111 0.91 2.73 -11.59
C TYR A 111 1.91 3.82 -11.21
N LEU A 112 1.87 4.27 -9.96
CA LEU A 112 2.79 5.27 -9.45
C LEU A 112 4.21 4.73 -9.40
N ARG A 113 5.15 5.44 -10.02
CA ARG A 113 6.56 5.10 -10.06
C ARG A 113 7.36 6.11 -9.27
N ARG A 114 8.22 5.64 -8.36
CA ARG A 114 9.23 6.51 -7.76
C ARG A 114 10.15 7.04 -8.87
N ILE A 115 10.24 8.35 -8.99
CA ILE A 115 11.27 8.98 -9.82
C ILE A 115 12.62 8.54 -9.24
N LYS A 116 13.55 8.11 -10.10
CA LYS A 116 14.88 7.69 -9.67
C LYS A 116 15.47 8.76 -8.76
N SER A 117 15.61 8.46 -7.49
CA SER A 117 16.44 9.25 -6.61
C SER A 117 17.88 9.14 -7.15
N SER A 118 18.56 10.27 -7.30
CA SER A 118 19.96 10.34 -7.67
C SER A 118 20.93 9.66 -6.67
N ALA A 119 20.40 9.04 -5.64
CA ALA A 119 21.12 8.32 -4.60
C ALA A 119 21.51 6.87 -4.96
N PHE A 120 21.19 6.38 -6.17
CA PHE A 120 21.75 5.11 -6.62
C PHE A 120 23.21 5.34 -7.06
N ASN A 121 24.12 4.98 -6.17
CA ASN A 121 25.54 4.96 -6.47
C ASN A 121 25.81 3.83 -7.50
N GLU A 122 26.00 4.22 -8.78
CA GLU A 122 26.27 3.28 -9.87
C GLU A 122 27.53 2.44 -9.60
N GLU A 123 28.49 3.00 -8.88
CA GLU A 123 29.73 2.32 -8.47
C GLU A 123 29.41 1.15 -7.51
N HIS A 124 28.47 1.33 -6.59
CA HIS A 124 28.02 0.25 -5.70
C HIS A 124 27.31 -0.87 -6.48
N LEU A 125 26.49 -0.51 -7.46
CA LEU A 125 25.85 -1.48 -8.36
C LEU A 125 26.87 -2.24 -9.22
N MET A 126 27.92 -1.56 -9.71
CA MET A 126 28.97 -2.22 -10.47
C MET A 126 29.80 -3.19 -9.62
N ARG A 127 30.14 -2.81 -8.39
CA ARG A 127 30.81 -3.71 -7.43
C ARG A 127 29.98 -4.96 -7.14
N LEU A 128 28.67 -4.82 -6.96
CA LEU A 128 27.76 -5.96 -6.79
C LEU A 128 27.68 -6.83 -8.06
N LYS A 129 27.68 -6.23 -9.25
CA LYS A 129 27.67 -6.99 -10.51
C LYS A 129 28.96 -7.81 -10.71
N HIS A 130 30.11 -7.26 -10.35
CA HIS A 130 31.41 -7.93 -10.54
C HIS A 130 31.61 -9.12 -9.57
N ARG A 131 31.05 -9.03 -8.35
CA ARG A 131 31.23 -10.05 -7.30
C ARG A 131 30.53 -11.39 -7.59
N PHE A 132 29.60 -11.41 -8.54
CA PHE A 132 28.67 -12.54 -8.73
C PHE A 132 28.51 -12.90 -10.23
N SER A 133 29.58 -13.23 -10.90
CA SER A 133 29.54 -13.48 -12.36
C SER A 133 29.06 -14.89 -12.75
N ILE A 134 29.03 -15.85 -11.84
CA ILE A 134 28.86 -17.28 -12.17
C ILE A 134 27.47 -17.82 -11.84
N ALA A 135 26.78 -17.32 -10.80
CA ALA A 135 25.47 -17.82 -10.39
C ALA A 135 24.33 -16.82 -10.70
N LYS A 136 23.14 -17.32 -10.97
CA LYS A 136 21.95 -16.47 -11.10
C LYS A 136 21.62 -15.80 -9.75
N LYS A 137 21.47 -14.49 -9.76
CA LYS A 137 21.14 -13.70 -8.56
C LYS A 137 19.65 -13.60 -8.38
N ILE A 138 19.17 -13.93 -7.19
CA ILE A 138 17.76 -13.86 -6.82
C ILE A 138 17.62 -13.01 -5.57
N VAL A 139 16.69 -12.09 -5.57
CA VAL A 139 16.30 -11.33 -4.38
C VAL A 139 14.87 -11.72 -4.01
N CYS A 140 14.68 -12.19 -2.79
CA CYS A 140 13.38 -12.44 -2.21
C CYS A 140 13.03 -11.32 -1.23
N VAL A 141 11.87 -10.71 -1.40
CA VAL A 141 11.38 -9.64 -0.53
C VAL A 141 10.03 -10.05 0.03
N THR A 142 9.90 -10.11 1.35
CA THR A 142 8.66 -10.55 2.02
C THR A 142 7.73 -9.41 2.43
N GLY A 143 7.83 -8.25 1.76
CA GLY A 143 6.96 -7.10 2.03
C GLY A 143 7.06 -6.60 3.47
N GLY A 144 5.95 -6.48 4.18
CA GLY A 144 5.91 -6.10 5.60
C GLY A 144 6.52 -7.12 6.54
N GLY A 145 6.47 -8.40 6.17
CA GLY A 145 7.08 -9.52 6.90
C GLY A 145 6.17 -10.23 7.90
N GLU A 146 4.92 -9.81 8.08
CA GLU A 146 3.99 -10.47 9.02
C GLU A 146 3.77 -11.94 8.68
N ASP A 147 3.60 -12.24 7.40
CA ASP A 147 3.39 -13.57 6.82
C ASP A 147 4.62 -14.09 6.04
N GLY A 148 5.75 -13.39 6.14
CA GLY A 148 6.95 -13.63 5.33
C GLY A 148 7.79 -14.83 5.75
N LEU A 149 7.57 -15.41 6.94
CA LEU A 149 8.40 -16.51 7.45
C LEU A 149 8.38 -17.75 6.55
N PRO A 150 7.23 -18.29 6.12
CA PRO A 150 7.20 -19.48 5.25
C PRO A 150 7.86 -19.24 3.89
N VAL A 151 7.70 -18.04 3.34
CA VAL A 151 8.33 -17.64 2.06
C VAL A 151 9.85 -17.58 2.23
N GLY A 152 10.33 -16.98 3.31
CA GLY A 152 11.76 -16.89 3.63
C GLY A 152 12.39 -18.27 3.83
N GLU A 153 11.74 -19.17 4.55
CA GLU A 153 12.19 -20.54 4.77
C GLU A 153 12.29 -21.34 3.46
N THR A 154 11.24 -21.30 2.66
CA THR A 154 11.21 -21.97 1.34
C THR A 154 12.32 -21.43 0.43
N PHE A 155 12.52 -20.11 0.42
CA PHE A 155 13.57 -19.48 -0.37
C PHE A 155 14.97 -19.97 0.06
N LEU A 156 15.28 -19.95 1.36
CA LEU A 156 16.58 -20.39 1.89
C LEU A 156 16.80 -21.88 1.63
N GLN A 157 15.77 -22.71 1.79
CA GLN A 157 15.86 -24.14 1.47
C GLN A 157 16.19 -24.36 -0.01
N THR A 158 15.53 -23.63 -0.91
CA THR A 158 15.80 -23.69 -2.36
C THR A 158 17.25 -23.32 -2.69
N LEU A 159 17.83 -22.32 -2.01
CA LEU A 159 19.24 -21.95 -2.20
C LEU A 159 20.19 -23.05 -1.73
N LYS A 160 19.92 -23.68 -0.59
CA LYS A 160 20.71 -24.80 -0.05
C LYS A 160 20.72 -26.01 -0.99
N GLU A 161 19.58 -26.31 -1.59
CA GLU A 161 19.44 -27.41 -2.55
C GLU A 161 20.13 -27.13 -3.88
N ASN A 162 20.46 -25.86 -4.17
CA ASN A 162 21.07 -25.43 -5.43
C ASN A 162 22.28 -24.48 -5.22
N PRO A 163 23.30 -24.88 -4.46
CA PRO A 163 24.36 -23.99 -3.97
C PRO A 163 25.23 -23.35 -5.08
N ASN A 164 25.32 -24.03 -6.23
CA ASN A 164 26.14 -23.56 -7.36
C ASN A 164 25.33 -22.88 -8.47
N LYS A 165 23.99 -22.88 -8.34
CA LYS A 165 23.10 -22.38 -9.38
C LYS A 165 22.58 -20.98 -9.06
N TYR A 166 22.33 -20.72 -7.78
CA TYR A 166 21.73 -19.50 -7.33
C TYR A 166 22.51 -18.83 -6.20
N TYR A 167 22.61 -17.51 -6.27
CA TYR A 167 23.00 -16.67 -5.14
C TYR A 167 21.78 -15.85 -4.71
N GLY A 168 21.35 -16.00 -3.48
CA GLY A 168 20.13 -15.38 -2.96
C GLY A 168 20.38 -14.32 -1.91
N THR A 169 19.57 -13.28 -1.94
CA THR A 169 19.45 -12.32 -0.85
C THR A 169 18.00 -12.30 -0.37
N LEU A 170 17.79 -12.56 0.91
CA LEU A 170 16.47 -12.44 1.54
C LEU A 170 16.39 -11.09 2.27
N ILE A 171 15.35 -10.31 1.92
CA ILE A 171 15.02 -9.07 2.61
C ILE A 171 13.72 -9.31 3.38
N THR A 172 13.83 -9.42 4.68
CA THR A 172 12.69 -9.57 5.58
C THR A 172 12.07 -8.21 5.86
N GLY A 173 10.75 -8.15 5.98
CA GLY A 173 10.05 -6.92 6.30
C GLY A 173 10.22 -6.50 7.76
N PRO A 174 9.89 -5.23 8.10
CA PRO A 174 10.08 -4.67 9.43
C PRO A 174 9.18 -5.30 10.52
N HIS A 175 8.11 -5.99 10.12
CA HIS A 175 7.16 -6.62 11.05
C HIS A 175 7.49 -8.09 11.34
N LEU A 176 8.52 -8.66 10.69
CA LEU A 176 9.01 -9.98 11.07
C LEU A 176 9.62 -9.93 12.48
N SER A 177 9.25 -10.87 13.34
CA SER A 177 9.77 -10.89 14.70
C SER A 177 11.31 -11.02 14.70
N ARG A 178 11.97 -10.40 15.68
CA ARG A 178 13.44 -10.47 15.79
C ARG A 178 13.94 -11.90 15.93
N GLN A 179 13.16 -12.77 16.59
CA GLN A 179 13.52 -14.18 16.72
C GLN A 179 13.48 -14.88 15.36
N ASN A 180 12.38 -14.76 14.62
CA ASN A 180 12.25 -15.35 13.29
C ASN A 180 13.32 -14.83 12.31
N ALA A 181 13.68 -13.54 12.41
CA ALA A 181 14.73 -12.97 11.57
C ALA A 181 16.11 -13.58 11.87
N ARG A 182 16.42 -13.86 13.16
CA ARG A 182 17.65 -14.57 13.57
C ARG A 182 17.64 -16.02 13.08
N ASP A 183 16.54 -16.72 13.30
CA ASP A 183 16.39 -18.12 12.88
C ASP A 183 16.57 -18.30 11.37
N LEU A 184 16.10 -17.31 10.58
CA LEU A 184 16.35 -17.29 9.13
C LEU A 184 17.81 -16.97 8.78
N ALA A 185 18.49 -16.14 9.58
CA ALA A 185 19.90 -15.77 9.32
C ALA A 185 20.89 -16.90 9.67
N GLU A 186 20.50 -17.82 10.55
CA GLU A 186 21.30 -19.00 10.95
C GLU A 186 21.12 -20.19 10.01
N LYS A 187 20.10 -20.14 9.18
CA LYS A 187 19.83 -21.17 8.14
C LYS A 187 20.69 -20.95 6.91
#